data_e7371b1fda19a03b7b3bb251e0516827
#
_entry.id   e7371b1fda19a03b7b3bb251e0516827
#
_cell.length_a   1.000
_cell.length_b   1.000
_cell.length_c   1.000
_cell.angle_alpha   90.00
_cell.angle_beta   90.00
_cell.angle_gamma   90.00
#
_symmetry.space_group_name_H-M   'P 1'
#
loop_
_entity.id
_entity.type
_entity.pdbx_description
1 polymer ?
#
loop_
_entity_poly.entity_id
_entity_poly.type
_entity_poly.pdbx_seq_one_letter_code
_entity_poly.pdbx_strand_id
1 'polypeptide(L)'
;MATPSAGLAGTQLSGRVYLDSNNNQRFDPGEPGVPGVLVSDGLAVVATDADGRYRLNSADRRTLVSISVPRDHAVPTGFWRWTDGSHDEDFALVRRPQADAFLFVQITDTHVGRVDLVQEFAARVNKFPKPVAFVVNTGDLVGGIDTVLADKARKQIHDYLTAVAPLKVPLWNVPGNHEHLSHNVKQADRSDPLYGKGLYRQVLGPTHYSWDWGPVHFIALDGTTLPYKEQLGAEQLAWLTAELAHLPADKPLVLFCHQSIPELTDAAELEAVLRGRRVLAAFCGHLHSTFTKPWAGTTVYHTGALSGSWWSAANPDGTPQGFRLVQIDAQGVKTEYFNREGRDSVAIVAPLASSVIAGRMDFTATLLDFGKPVELSARFEGHRTGVELDHREPLWSVWKGTLDTRQVYDGPRVLKLASQQGNEMSWTETRYLVVNGRPEPYRAEQPAVLKLQVRGIGAADELLFNGRPLATIPAKTAKDSVLQFPIPAERLAKVNRLTIRAVPKRPGDLDDFSVGPVSLIYRGKPICDLRFPTFHRHLVGDAKPVRYQPERDVYFCLP
;
A
#
# COMPACT_ATOMS: atom_id res chain seq x y z
N MET A 1 24.49 -47.75 -0.01
CA MET A 1 25.49 -46.68 -0.06
C MET A 1 25.05 -45.74 -1.16
N ALA A 2 24.44 -44.60 -0.82
CA ALA A 2 24.09 -43.56 -1.76
C ALA A 2 25.35 -42.71 -2.01
N THR A 3 25.80 -42.64 -3.26
CA THR A 3 26.84 -41.72 -3.70
C THR A 3 26.42 -40.29 -3.42
N PRO A 4 27.27 -39.43 -2.83
CA PRO A 4 26.96 -38.02 -2.71
C PRO A 4 26.88 -37.46 -4.12
N SER A 5 25.76 -36.78 -4.43
CA SER A 5 25.63 -35.96 -5.64
C SER A 5 26.77 -34.96 -5.63
N ALA A 6 27.56 -34.93 -6.71
CA ALA A 6 28.54 -33.87 -6.93
C ALA A 6 27.81 -32.52 -6.86
N GLY A 7 28.07 -31.77 -5.82
CA GLY A 7 27.58 -30.40 -5.69
C GLY A 7 28.06 -29.63 -6.91
N LEU A 8 27.14 -29.00 -7.61
CA LEU A 8 27.45 -28.01 -8.65
C LEU A 8 28.39 -26.99 -8.00
N ALA A 9 29.61 -26.88 -8.55
CA ALA A 9 30.55 -25.85 -8.10
C ALA A 9 29.87 -24.48 -8.24
N GLY A 10 29.63 -23.84 -7.09
CA GLY A 10 29.06 -22.49 -7.08
C GLY A 10 29.96 -21.51 -7.82
N THR A 11 29.39 -20.43 -8.30
CA THR A 11 30.13 -19.36 -8.97
C THR A 11 30.72 -18.43 -7.91
N GLN A 12 32.04 -18.19 -7.96
CA GLN A 12 32.65 -17.17 -7.13
C GLN A 12 32.42 -15.80 -7.76
N LEU A 13 31.73 -14.93 -7.02
CA LEU A 13 31.54 -13.52 -7.37
C LEU A 13 32.60 -12.69 -6.67
N SER A 14 33.18 -11.73 -7.37
CA SER A 14 34.16 -10.80 -6.82
C SER A 14 33.99 -9.41 -7.41
N GLY A 15 34.61 -8.44 -6.77
CA GLY A 15 34.61 -7.05 -7.21
C GLY A 15 35.06 -6.11 -6.09
N ARG A 16 34.85 -4.84 -6.33
CA ARG A 16 35.22 -3.76 -5.42
C ARG A 16 34.08 -2.75 -5.29
N VAL A 17 33.92 -2.24 -4.07
CA VAL A 17 33.16 -1.02 -3.81
C VAL A 17 34.16 0.09 -3.54
N TYR A 18 34.11 1.17 -4.31
CA TYR A 18 35.10 2.25 -4.26
C TYR A 18 34.46 3.63 -4.29
N LEU A 19 35.19 4.63 -3.78
CA LEU A 19 34.77 6.02 -3.86
C LEU A 19 35.24 6.61 -5.20
N ASP A 20 34.31 6.81 -6.12
CA ASP A 20 34.52 7.46 -7.40
C ASP A 20 34.71 8.97 -7.19
N SER A 21 35.95 9.39 -7.15
CA SER A 21 36.36 10.75 -6.78
C SER A 21 36.23 11.74 -7.94
N ASN A 22 36.28 11.26 -9.18
CA ASN A 22 36.20 12.07 -10.38
C ASN A 22 34.86 11.93 -11.14
N ASN A 23 33.96 11.09 -10.61
CA ASN A 23 32.59 10.90 -11.10
C ASN A 23 32.53 10.29 -12.54
N ASN A 24 33.53 9.47 -12.90
CA ASN A 24 33.61 8.83 -14.22
C ASN A 24 33.02 7.40 -14.26
N GLN A 25 32.59 6.88 -13.10
CA GLN A 25 31.96 5.55 -12.92
C GLN A 25 32.89 4.36 -13.27
N ARG A 26 34.21 4.57 -13.20
CA ARG A 26 35.25 3.57 -13.40
C ARG A 26 36.24 3.65 -12.26
N PHE A 27 36.76 2.50 -11.84
CA PHE A 27 37.82 2.49 -10.84
C PHE A 27 39.14 2.98 -11.44
N ASP A 28 39.67 4.06 -10.88
CA ASP A 28 40.97 4.61 -11.26
C ASP A 28 42.03 4.33 -10.17
N PRO A 29 43.30 4.13 -10.57
CA PRO A 29 44.38 3.99 -9.59
C PRO A 29 44.45 5.19 -8.64
N GLY A 30 44.36 4.89 -7.34
CA GLY A 30 44.37 5.92 -6.29
C GLY A 30 42.99 6.23 -5.69
N GLU A 31 41.92 5.74 -6.27
CA GLU A 31 40.60 5.81 -5.66
C GLU A 31 40.50 4.87 -4.46
N PRO A 32 40.01 5.35 -3.31
CA PRO A 32 39.94 4.50 -2.13
C PRO A 32 38.81 3.48 -2.22
N GLY A 33 39.08 2.25 -1.80
CA GLY A 33 38.03 1.28 -1.51
C GLY A 33 37.17 1.74 -0.33
N VAL A 34 35.91 1.31 -0.32
CA VAL A 34 34.99 1.58 0.78
C VAL A 34 34.79 0.30 1.59
N PRO A 35 35.34 0.20 2.81
CA PRO A 35 35.23 -0.99 3.62
C PRO A 35 33.87 -1.12 4.31
N GLY A 36 33.49 -2.37 4.66
CA GLY A 36 32.30 -2.65 5.45
C GLY A 36 30.98 -2.52 4.69
N VAL A 37 31.01 -2.32 3.37
CA VAL A 37 29.79 -2.33 2.54
C VAL A 37 29.29 -3.76 2.40
N LEU A 38 28.05 -4.01 2.72
CA LEU A 38 27.45 -5.33 2.58
C LEU A 38 27.15 -5.62 1.12
N VAL A 39 27.52 -6.81 0.67
CA VAL A 39 27.32 -7.31 -0.69
C VAL A 39 26.59 -8.65 -0.63
N SER A 40 25.57 -8.81 -1.44
CA SER A 40 24.69 -9.99 -1.41
C SER A 40 24.31 -10.47 -2.80
N ASP A 41 24.09 -11.78 -2.95
CA ASP A 41 23.43 -12.41 -4.11
C ASP A 41 21.93 -12.70 -3.85
N GLY A 42 21.41 -12.24 -2.70
CA GLY A 42 20.06 -12.52 -2.24
C GLY A 42 19.96 -13.71 -1.28
N LEU A 43 21.07 -14.42 -1.04
CA LEU A 43 21.18 -15.52 -0.08
C LEU A 43 22.31 -15.30 0.92
N ALA A 44 23.51 -15.19 0.41
CA ALA A 44 24.69 -14.91 1.21
C ALA A 44 24.93 -13.40 1.32
N VAL A 45 25.56 -12.98 2.41
CA VAL A 45 25.96 -11.60 2.66
C VAL A 45 27.41 -11.60 3.13
N VAL A 46 28.23 -10.72 2.54
CA VAL A 46 29.61 -10.47 2.94
C VAL A 46 29.86 -8.97 3.07
N ALA A 47 30.82 -8.58 3.88
CA ALA A 47 31.26 -7.20 3.95
C ALA A 47 32.54 -7.00 3.12
N THR A 48 32.71 -5.85 2.49
CA THR A 48 33.96 -5.47 1.82
C THR A 48 35.10 -5.32 2.82
N ASP A 49 36.30 -5.71 2.40
CA ASP A 49 37.54 -5.57 3.18
C ASP A 49 38.06 -4.12 3.22
N ALA A 50 39.25 -3.92 3.81
CA ALA A 50 39.88 -2.61 3.95
C ALA A 50 40.15 -1.90 2.61
N ASP A 51 40.33 -2.65 1.54
CA ASP A 51 40.54 -2.16 0.17
C ASP A 51 39.24 -2.06 -0.64
N GLY A 52 38.08 -2.25 0.02
CA GLY A 52 36.76 -2.26 -0.59
C GLY A 52 36.46 -3.51 -1.44
N ARG A 53 37.30 -4.56 -1.38
CA ARG A 53 37.11 -5.79 -2.16
C ARG A 53 36.13 -6.74 -1.47
N TYR A 54 35.38 -7.50 -2.27
CA TYR A 54 34.53 -8.58 -1.77
C TYR A 54 34.73 -9.87 -2.56
N ARG A 55 34.41 -10.99 -1.93
CA ARG A 55 34.29 -12.31 -2.54
C ARG A 55 33.09 -13.01 -1.95
N LEU A 56 32.21 -13.48 -2.80
CA LEU A 56 30.96 -14.16 -2.45
C LEU A 56 30.85 -15.45 -3.25
N ASN A 57 30.49 -16.57 -2.62
CA ASN A 57 30.20 -17.82 -3.29
C ASN A 57 28.70 -17.94 -3.52
N SER A 58 28.26 -17.82 -4.77
CA SER A 58 26.86 -17.99 -5.16
C SER A 58 26.57 -19.41 -5.58
N ALA A 59 25.41 -19.93 -5.20
CA ALA A 59 24.93 -21.24 -5.67
C ALA A 59 24.55 -21.22 -7.16
N ASP A 60 24.18 -20.07 -7.69
CA ASP A 60 23.70 -19.89 -9.07
C ASP A 60 24.83 -19.47 -10.01
N ARG A 61 24.78 -19.99 -11.26
CA ARG A 61 25.73 -19.60 -12.32
C ARG A 61 25.47 -18.20 -12.87
N ARG A 62 24.25 -17.73 -12.77
CA ARG A 62 23.84 -16.38 -13.16
C ARG A 62 22.91 -15.84 -12.09
N THR A 63 23.34 -14.79 -11.42
CA THR A 63 22.61 -14.21 -10.30
C THR A 63 22.66 -12.71 -10.31
N LEU A 64 21.88 -12.09 -9.42
CA LEU A 64 22.01 -10.68 -9.07
C LEU A 64 23.00 -10.55 -7.93
N VAL A 65 23.97 -9.67 -8.09
CA VAL A 65 24.77 -9.16 -6.98
C VAL A 65 24.34 -7.73 -6.68
N SER A 66 24.17 -7.40 -5.42
CA SER A 66 23.75 -6.08 -4.95
C SER A 66 24.55 -5.64 -3.74
N ILE A 67 24.59 -4.33 -3.51
CA ILE A 67 25.18 -3.74 -2.31
C ILE A 67 24.11 -3.09 -1.44
N SER A 68 24.25 -3.16 -0.13
CA SER A 68 23.57 -2.27 0.80
C SER A 68 24.21 -0.90 0.70
N VAL A 69 23.50 0.05 0.07
CA VAL A 69 24.07 1.40 -0.14
C VAL A 69 24.37 2.03 1.21
N PRO A 70 25.64 2.34 1.52
CA PRO A 70 26.01 2.82 2.84
C PRO A 70 25.60 4.27 3.05
N ARG A 71 25.46 4.65 4.33
CA ARG A 71 25.22 6.03 4.74
C ARG A 71 26.19 7.01 4.05
N ASP A 72 25.70 8.21 3.75
CA ASP A 72 26.45 9.32 3.14
C ASP A 72 27.00 9.05 1.73
N HIS A 73 26.39 8.07 1.04
CA HIS A 73 26.77 7.75 -0.33
C HIS A 73 25.55 7.63 -1.25
N ALA A 74 25.81 7.73 -2.54
CA ALA A 74 24.91 7.38 -3.62
C ALA A 74 25.62 6.48 -4.62
N VAL A 75 24.85 5.69 -5.38
CA VAL A 75 25.36 4.77 -6.41
C VAL A 75 24.82 5.22 -7.77
N PRO A 76 25.54 6.06 -8.53
CA PRO A 76 25.06 6.61 -9.80
C PRO A 76 24.69 5.56 -10.83
N THR A 77 25.39 4.40 -10.81
CA THR A 77 25.18 3.30 -11.76
C THR A 77 24.13 2.27 -11.29
N GLY A 78 23.46 2.52 -10.15
CA GLY A 78 22.57 1.55 -9.50
C GLY A 78 23.30 0.57 -8.57
N PHE A 79 22.57 0.02 -7.62
CA PHE A 79 23.12 -0.77 -6.51
C PHE A 79 23.13 -2.28 -6.77
N TRP A 80 22.80 -2.73 -7.97
CA TRP A 80 22.77 -4.14 -8.33
C TRP A 80 23.25 -4.38 -9.77
N ARG A 81 23.73 -5.60 -10.04
CA ARG A 81 24.18 -6.09 -11.34
C ARG A 81 23.74 -7.54 -11.56
N TRP A 82 23.43 -7.89 -12.80
CA TRP A 82 23.42 -9.29 -13.23
C TRP A 82 24.84 -9.74 -13.53
N THR A 83 25.22 -10.91 -13.02
CA THR A 83 26.55 -11.46 -13.25
C THR A 83 26.51 -12.98 -13.42
N ASP A 84 27.48 -13.51 -14.12
CA ASP A 84 27.79 -14.95 -14.23
C ASP A 84 29.13 -15.27 -13.58
N GLY A 85 29.76 -14.29 -12.92
CA GLY A 85 31.06 -14.44 -12.27
C GLY A 85 32.25 -14.46 -13.22
N SER A 86 32.05 -14.18 -14.52
CA SER A 86 33.15 -14.18 -15.52
C SER A 86 34.09 -12.99 -15.37
N HIS A 87 33.69 -11.96 -14.64
CA HIS A 87 34.45 -10.74 -14.37
C HIS A 87 34.05 -10.14 -13.01
N ASP A 88 34.90 -9.23 -12.53
CA ASP A 88 34.62 -8.50 -11.30
C ASP A 88 33.46 -7.52 -11.48
N GLU A 89 32.56 -7.45 -10.49
CA GLU A 89 31.45 -6.49 -10.50
C GLU A 89 31.78 -5.35 -9.52
N ASP A 90 32.23 -4.25 -10.06
CA ASP A 90 32.61 -3.07 -9.29
C ASP A 90 31.42 -2.12 -9.09
N PHE A 91 31.34 -1.49 -7.90
CA PHE A 91 30.34 -0.49 -7.55
C PHE A 91 31.01 0.85 -7.21
N ALA A 92 30.70 1.85 -8.02
CA ALA A 92 31.13 3.22 -7.81
C ALA A 92 30.21 3.91 -6.81
N LEU A 93 30.76 4.44 -5.71
CA LEU A 93 30.05 5.27 -4.75
C LEU A 93 30.48 6.73 -4.88
N VAL A 94 29.54 7.65 -4.78
CA VAL A 94 29.83 9.08 -4.67
C VAL A 94 29.36 9.62 -3.33
N ARG A 95 30.06 10.61 -2.77
CA ARG A 95 29.68 11.24 -1.50
C ARG A 95 28.35 11.97 -1.64
N ARG A 96 27.43 11.66 -0.75
CA ARG A 96 26.13 12.30 -0.60
C ARG A 96 25.81 12.48 0.88
N PRO A 97 26.28 13.55 1.52
CA PRO A 97 26.03 13.77 2.95
C PRO A 97 24.54 13.72 3.29
N GLN A 98 24.21 13.05 4.38
CA GLN A 98 22.86 12.81 4.84
C GLN A 98 22.68 13.36 6.26
N ALA A 99 21.53 13.96 6.52
CA ALA A 99 21.16 14.40 7.87
C ALA A 99 20.67 13.21 8.71
N ASP A 100 20.82 13.30 10.03
CA ASP A 100 20.27 12.33 10.98
C ASP A 100 18.75 12.44 11.11
N ALA A 101 18.22 13.64 10.92
CA ALA A 101 16.79 13.90 10.84
C ALA A 101 16.41 14.15 9.37
N PHE A 102 15.48 13.39 8.86
CA PHE A 102 15.07 13.45 7.46
C PHE A 102 13.62 13.04 7.28
N LEU A 103 13.09 13.30 6.10
CA LEU A 103 11.76 12.83 5.70
C LEU A 103 11.85 11.99 4.41
N PHE A 104 10.99 10.98 4.32
CA PHE A 104 10.79 10.23 3.11
C PHE A 104 9.30 10.05 2.82
N VAL A 105 8.99 9.66 1.60
CA VAL A 105 7.62 9.39 1.16
C VAL A 105 7.45 7.90 0.93
N GLN A 106 6.40 7.31 1.52
CA GLN A 106 5.98 5.95 1.21
C GLN A 106 4.71 6.01 0.36
N ILE A 107 4.75 5.34 -0.78
CA ILE A 107 3.60 5.03 -1.64
C ILE A 107 3.47 3.53 -1.76
N THR A 108 2.31 3.07 -2.21
CA THR A 108 2.02 1.66 -2.42
C THR A 108 0.88 1.50 -3.42
N ASP A 109 0.71 0.29 -3.96
CA ASP A 109 -0.44 -0.05 -4.78
C ASP A 109 -0.68 0.98 -5.88
N THR A 110 0.40 1.28 -6.60
CA THR A 110 0.39 2.27 -7.70
C THR A 110 -0.47 1.77 -8.86
N HIS A 111 -0.48 0.43 -9.12
CA HIS A 111 -1.25 -0.20 -10.18
C HIS A 111 -1.28 0.66 -11.43
N VAL A 112 -0.11 1.03 -11.94
CA VAL A 112 0.01 2.07 -12.95
C VAL A 112 -0.93 1.85 -14.15
N GLY A 113 -1.99 2.62 -14.18
CA GLY A 113 -2.98 2.69 -15.26
C GLY A 113 -3.18 4.13 -15.72
N ARG A 114 -2.64 5.09 -14.93
CA ARG A 114 -2.69 6.53 -15.18
C ARG A 114 -1.28 7.10 -14.98
N VAL A 115 -0.45 6.97 -16.01
CA VAL A 115 0.94 7.48 -16.04
C VAL A 115 0.97 8.97 -15.70
N ASP A 116 0.07 9.75 -16.26
CA ASP A 116 -0.10 11.19 -16.04
C ASP A 116 -0.25 11.53 -14.55
N LEU A 117 -1.12 10.83 -13.83
CA LEU A 117 -1.38 11.12 -12.41
C LEU A 117 -0.20 10.74 -11.49
N VAL A 118 0.55 9.69 -11.85
CA VAL A 118 1.77 9.34 -11.11
C VAL A 118 2.88 10.36 -11.39
N GLN A 119 2.99 10.86 -12.63
CA GLN A 119 3.93 11.93 -12.98
C GLN A 119 3.60 13.26 -12.25
N GLU A 120 2.31 13.61 -12.15
CA GLU A 120 1.85 14.76 -11.34
C GLU A 120 2.25 14.62 -9.88
N PHE A 121 2.06 13.43 -9.30
CA PHE A 121 2.49 13.14 -7.94
C PHE A 121 4.02 13.25 -7.79
N ALA A 122 4.79 12.67 -8.69
CA ALA A 122 6.26 12.78 -8.70
C ALA A 122 6.72 14.25 -8.77
N ALA A 123 6.09 15.04 -9.65
CA ALA A 123 6.35 16.47 -9.77
C ALA A 123 6.00 17.24 -8.48
N ARG A 124 4.94 16.81 -7.77
CA ARG A 124 4.57 17.37 -6.48
C ARG A 124 5.61 17.08 -5.40
N VAL A 125 6.07 15.83 -5.28
CA VAL A 125 7.12 15.45 -4.32
C VAL A 125 8.38 16.28 -4.52
N ASN A 126 8.78 16.51 -5.77
CA ASN A 126 9.93 17.34 -6.12
C ASN A 126 9.80 18.81 -5.68
N LYS A 127 8.58 19.28 -5.43
CA LYS A 127 8.26 20.67 -5.04
C LYS A 127 8.00 20.83 -3.54
N PHE A 128 8.15 19.78 -2.75
CA PHE A 128 7.96 19.90 -1.30
C PHE A 128 8.94 20.92 -0.72
N PRO A 129 8.48 21.81 0.18
CA PRO A 129 9.33 22.86 0.77
C PRO A 129 10.48 22.32 1.63
N LYS A 130 10.37 21.08 2.08
CA LYS A 130 11.41 20.34 2.78
C LYS A 130 11.95 19.25 1.87
N PRO A 131 13.27 19.06 1.80
CA PRO A 131 13.86 18.04 0.94
C PRO A 131 13.41 16.63 1.37
N VAL A 132 12.93 15.87 0.42
CA VAL A 132 12.61 14.44 0.58
C VAL A 132 13.89 13.65 0.36
N ALA A 133 14.21 12.76 1.28
CA ALA A 133 15.38 11.89 1.21
C ALA A 133 15.27 10.89 0.05
N PHE A 134 14.15 10.20 -0.01
CA PHE A 134 13.82 9.19 -1.04
C PHE A 134 12.32 8.90 -1.04
N VAL A 135 11.88 8.16 -2.04
CA VAL A 135 10.54 7.55 -2.11
C VAL A 135 10.68 6.05 -2.00
N VAL A 136 9.78 5.39 -1.27
CA VAL A 136 9.64 3.92 -1.27
C VAL A 136 8.26 3.58 -1.83
N ASN A 137 8.22 2.69 -2.82
CA ASN A 137 6.98 2.08 -3.30
C ASN A 137 6.91 0.65 -2.75
N THR A 138 5.98 0.43 -1.84
CA THR A 138 5.82 -0.86 -1.15
C THR A 138 4.93 -1.85 -1.92
N GLY A 139 5.13 -1.95 -3.24
CA GLY A 139 4.60 -3.04 -4.06
C GLY A 139 3.32 -2.72 -4.82
N ASP A 140 2.91 -3.68 -5.64
CA ASP A 140 1.83 -3.56 -6.61
C ASP A 140 2.03 -2.31 -7.50
N LEU A 141 3.22 -2.27 -8.11
CA LEU A 141 3.70 -1.16 -8.95
C LEU A 141 2.87 -1.06 -10.22
N VAL A 142 2.51 -2.21 -10.78
CA VAL A 142 1.83 -2.37 -12.08
C VAL A 142 0.40 -2.88 -11.92
N GLY A 143 -0.38 -2.76 -12.99
CA GLY A 143 -1.81 -3.13 -12.99
C GLY A 143 -2.11 -4.63 -12.88
N GLY A 144 -1.08 -5.50 -12.86
CA GLY A 144 -1.23 -6.94 -12.69
C GLY A 144 -0.59 -7.73 -13.83
N ILE A 145 0.73 -7.95 -13.73
CA ILE A 145 1.43 -8.84 -14.68
C ILE A 145 1.22 -10.32 -14.36
N ASP A 146 0.66 -10.62 -13.21
CA ASP A 146 0.25 -11.97 -12.78
C ASP A 146 -0.81 -12.60 -13.69
N THR A 147 -1.60 -11.81 -14.41
CA THR A 147 -2.70 -12.24 -15.28
C THR A 147 -2.38 -12.16 -16.77
N VAL A 148 -1.17 -11.75 -17.16
CA VAL A 148 -0.78 -11.55 -18.57
C VAL A 148 0.54 -12.24 -18.90
N LEU A 149 0.83 -12.40 -20.20
CA LEU A 149 2.11 -12.89 -20.70
C LEU A 149 3.15 -11.77 -20.81
N ALA A 150 4.42 -12.16 -20.99
CA ALA A 150 5.60 -11.29 -20.91
C ALA A 150 5.52 -10.00 -21.74
N ASP A 151 5.00 -10.04 -22.97
CA ASP A 151 4.94 -8.84 -23.83
C ASP A 151 4.07 -7.73 -23.24
N LYS A 152 2.88 -8.11 -22.74
CA LYS A 152 1.98 -7.16 -22.07
C LYS A 152 2.56 -6.69 -20.72
N ALA A 153 3.25 -7.58 -20.03
CA ALA A 153 3.89 -7.27 -18.76
C ALA A 153 5.02 -6.24 -18.94
N ARG A 154 5.86 -6.41 -19.97
CA ARG A 154 6.93 -5.44 -20.30
C ARG A 154 6.39 -4.04 -20.54
N LYS A 155 5.24 -3.93 -21.22
CA LYS A 155 4.58 -2.63 -21.41
C LYS A 155 4.15 -2.02 -20.06
N GLN A 156 3.55 -2.78 -19.17
CA GLN A 156 3.13 -2.27 -17.85
C GLN A 156 4.31 -1.80 -17.01
N ILE A 157 5.43 -2.55 -17.03
CA ILE A 157 6.66 -2.14 -16.33
C ILE A 157 7.25 -0.87 -16.99
N HIS A 158 7.24 -0.77 -18.31
CA HIS A 158 7.67 0.44 -19.01
C HIS A 158 6.81 1.65 -18.65
N ASP A 159 5.48 1.48 -18.60
CA ASP A 159 4.56 2.53 -18.19
C ASP A 159 4.84 2.99 -16.74
N TYR A 160 5.14 2.05 -15.83
CA TYR A 160 5.56 2.36 -14.46
C TYR A 160 6.86 3.17 -14.42
N LEU A 161 7.90 2.71 -15.10
CA LEU A 161 9.19 3.43 -15.16
C LEU A 161 9.02 4.83 -15.74
N THR A 162 8.19 4.97 -16.77
CA THR A 162 7.86 6.27 -17.38
C THR A 162 7.12 7.17 -16.39
N ALA A 163 6.20 6.59 -15.60
CA ALA A 163 5.41 7.32 -14.63
C ALA A 163 6.25 7.88 -13.47
N VAL A 164 7.25 7.13 -13.00
CA VAL A 164 8.12 7.54 -11.89
C VAL A 164 9.37 8.30 -12.32
N ALA A 165 9.71 8.31 -13.61
CA ALA A 165 10.90 8.98 -14.15
C ALA A 165 11.07 10.46 -13.75
N PRO A 166 10.01 11.27 -13.53
CA PRO A 166 10.16 12.65 -13.06
C PRO A 166 10.69 12.79 -11.63
N LEU A 167 10.72 11.74 -10.80
CA LEU A 167 11.26 11.83 -9.44
C LEU A 167 12.75 12.22 -9.47
N LYS A 168 13.12 13.23 -8.68
CA LYS A 168 14.50 13.72 -8.53
C LYS A 168 15.24 13.14 -7.34
N VAL A 169 14.57 12.31 -6.57
CA VAL A 169 15.12 11.60 -5.40
C VAL A 169 15.15 10.10 -5.66
N PRO A 170 15.98 9.32 -4.96
CA PRO A 170 15.98 7.87 -5.11
C PRO A 170 14.60 7.26 -4.92
N LEU A 171 14.29 6.24 -5.71
CA LEU A 171 13.09 5.43 -5.58
C LEU A 171 13.50 4.00 -5.27
N TRP A 172 12.98 3.45 -4.17
CA TRP A 172 13.16 2.08 -3.74
C TRP A 172 11.88 1.29 -3.97
N ASN A 173 11.94 0.18 -4.71
CA ASN A 173 10.78 -0.63 -5.07
C ASN A 173 10.76 -1.93 -4.29
N VAL A 174 9.66 -2.23 -3.65
CA VAL A 174 9.37 -3.53 -3.03
C VAL A 174 8.42 -4.29 -3.96
N PRO A 175 8.59 -5.59 -4.22
CA PRO A 175 7.63 -6.32 -5.03
C PRO A 175 6.34 -6.59 -4.27
N GLY A 176 5.21 -6.53 -4.97
CA GLY A 176 3.91 -7.00 -4.50
C GLY A 176 3.49 -8.32 -5.16
N ASN A 177 2.24 -8.72 -4.95
CA ASN A 177 1.70 -9.93 -5.58
C ASN A 177 1.40 -9.74 -7.07
N HIS A 178 1.13 -8.54 -7.51
CA HIS A 178 0.91 -8.22 -8.92
C HIS A 178 2.20 -8.21 -9.75
N GLU A 179 3.38 -8.31 -9.14
CA GLU A 179 4.67 -8.45 -9.81
C GLU A 179 5.07 -9.91 -10.15
N HIS A 180 4.18 -10.88 -9.93
CA HIS A 180 4.38 -12.30 -10.29
C HIS A 180 3.94 -12.59 -11.72
N LEU A 181 4.82 -12.41 -12.71
CA LEU A 181 4.50 -12.63 -14.12
C LEU A 181 3.78 -13.96 -14.36
N SER A 182 2.62 -13.88 -15.01
CA SER A 182 1.83 -15.02 -15.51
C SER A 182 1.40 -16.04 -14.44
N HIS A 183 1.52 -15.71 -13.15
CA HIS A 183 1.19 -16.64 -12.06
C HIS A 183 -0.26 -17.17 -12.16
N ASN A 184 -1.20 -16.33 -12.56
CA ASN A 184 -2.61 -16.66 -12.72
C ASN A 184 -2.99 -17.05 -14.17
N VAL A 185 -2.03 -17.22 -15.07
CA VAL A 185 -2.26 -17.67 -16.45
C VAL A 185 -2.13 -19.19 -16.52
N LYS A 186 -3.20 -19.91 -16.86
CA LYS A 186 -3.22 -21.38 -16.89
C LYS A 186 -2.21 -22.00 -17.85
N GLN A 187 -1.96 -21.35 -19.01
CA GLN A 187 -1.05 -21.79 -20.06
C GLN A 187 0.35 -21.19 -19.95
N ALA A 188 0.69 -20.56 -18.82
CA ALA A 188 2.01 -19.99 -18.63
C ALA A 188 3.08 -21.09 -18.63
N ASP A 189 4.16 -20.84 -19.36
CA ASP A 189 5.38 -21.64 -19.25
C ASP A 189 6.07 -21.26 -17.93
N ARG A 190 6.00 -22.17 -16.97
CA ARG A 190 6.60 -22.00 -15.65
C ARG A 190 8.13 -22.19 -15.65
N SER A 191 8.69 -22.71 -16.75
CA SER A 191 10.14 -22.82 -16.95
C SER A 191 10.75 -21.57 -17.58
N ASP A 192 9.92 -20.62 -18.06
CA ASP A 192 10.39 -19.34 -18.57
C ASP A 192 11.16 -18.60 -17.46
N PRO A 193 12.42 -18.18 -17.69
CA PRO A 193 13.20 -17.41 -16.72
C PRO A 193 12.53 -16.11 -16.24
N LEU A 194 11.56 -15.60 -17.00
CA LEU A 194 10.78 -14.41 -16.65
C LEU A 194 9.57 -14.72 -15.75
N TYR A 195 9.17 -15.99 -15.66
CA TYR A 195 8.01 -16.41 -14.88
C TYR A 195 8.13 -16.01 -13.39
N GLY A 196 7.00 -15.73 -12.77
CA GLY A 196 6.99 -15.27 -11.39
C GLY A 196 7.70 -13.93 -11.24
N LYS A 197 8.72 -13.84 -10.43
CA LYS A 197 9.50 -12.61 -10.22
C LYS A 197 10.70 -12.45 -11.17
N GLY A 198 10.85 -13.32 -12.15
CA GLY A 198 11.96 -13.26 -13.10
C GLY A 198 12.00 -11.94 -13.88
N LEU A 199 10.85 -11.49 -14.39
CA LEU A 199 10.76 -10.20 -15.09
C LEU A 199 11.04 -9.00 -14.16
N TYR A 200 10.51 -9.02 -12.92
CA TYR A 200 10.82 -8.01 -11.91
C TYR A 200 12.32 -7.93 -11.66
N ARG A 201 12.95 -9.08 -11.37
CA ARG A 201 14.40 -9.15 -11.13
C ARG A 201 15.22 -8.66 -12.31
N GLN A 202 14.76 -8.93 -13.54
CA GLN A 202 15.46 -8.49 -14.75
C GLN A 202 15.48 -6.97 -14.90
N VAL A 203 14.39 -6.27 -14.50
CA VAL A 203 14.20 -4.85 -14.82
C VAL A 203 14.38 -3.96 -13.58
N LEU A 204 13.92 -4.42 -12.42
CA LEU A 204 13.86 -3.61 -11.18
C LEU A 204 14.90 -4.05 -10.15
N GLY A 205 15.52 -5.21 -10.31
CA GLY A 205 16.59 -5.70 -9.44
C GLY A 205 16.15 -6.71 -8.39
N PRO A 206 16.88 -6.81 -7.27
CA PRO A 206 16.60 -7.79 -6.22
C PRO A 206 15.21 -7.58 -5.62
N THR A 207 14.57 -8.68 -5.20
CA THR A 207 13.24 -8.65 -4.58
C THR A 207 13.29 -8.29 -3.10
N HIS A 208 14.45 -8.51 -2.48
CA HIS A 208 14.75 -8.09 -1.11
C HIS A 208 16.18 -7.56 -1.06
N TYR A 209 16.41 -6.53 -0.27
CA TYR A 209 17.66 -5.79 -0.20
C TYR A 209 17.60 -4.76 0.93
N SER A 210 18.71 -4.06 1.15
CA SER A 210 18.82 -3.04 2.20
C SER A 210 19.59 -1.81 1.74
N TRP A 211 19.48 -0.74 2.51
CA TRP A 211 20.30 0.47 2.37
C TRP A 211 20.32 1.24 3.68
N ASP A 212 21.33 2.07 3.87
CA ASP A 212 21.39 3.04 4.97
C ASP A 212 20.94 4.43 4.51
N TRP A 213 20.28 5.15 5.39
CA TRP A 213 20.07 6.58 5.27
C TRP A 213 20.13 7.22 6.66
N GLY A 214 21.02 8.21 6.84
CA GLY A 214 21.29 8.73 8.17
C GLY A 214 21.70 7.61 9.13
N PRO A 215 21.15 7.57 10.35
CA PRO A 215 21.46 6.50 11.32
C PRO A 215 20.72 5.18 11.07
N VAL A 216 19.75 5.15 10.15
CA VAL A 216 18.79 4.04 10.01
C VAL A 216 19.20 3.08 8.90
N HIS A 217 19.01 1.78 9.15
CA HIS A 217 19.13 0.71 8.16
C HIS A 217 17.72 0.32 7.70
N PHE A 218 17.47 0.44 6.40
CA PHE A 218 16.22 0.15 5.76
C PHE A 218 16.28 -1.19 5.07
N ILE A 219 15.23 -1.99 5.22
CA ILE A 219 15.14 -3.36 4.70
C ILE A 219 13.88 -3.51 3.88
N ALA A 220 14.02 -3.79 2.59
CA ALA A 220 12.95 -4.18 1.69
C ALA A 220 12.79 -5.71 1.74
N LEU A 221 11.57 -6.17 2.01
CA LEU A 221 11.22 -7.59 2.13
C LEU A 221 10.19 -7.97 1.06
N ASP A 222 10.40 -9.12 0.46
CA ASP A 222 9.47 -9.74 -0.46
C ASP A 222 8.49 -10.64 0.32
N GLY A 223 7.24 -10.19 0.46
CA GLY A 223 6.21 -10.89 1.26
C GLY A 223 5.55 -12.07 0.56
N THR A 224 6.07 -12.53 -0.60
CA THR A 224 5.46 -13.63 -1.36
C THR A 224 6.48 -14.58 -1.95
N THR A 225 6.15 -15.88 -1.97
CA THR A 225 7.01 -16.93 -2.53
C THR A 225 6.39 -17.61 -3.76
N LEU A 226 7.17 -18.49 -4.44
CA LEU A 226 6.67 -19.41 -5.44
C LEU A 226 6.86 -20.87 -4.93
N PRO A 227 5.84 -21.74 -4.98
CA PRO A 227 4.45 -21.42 -5.33
C PRO A 227 3.88 -20.35 -4.42
N TYR A 228 2.92 -19.58 -4.95
CA TYR A 228 2.40 -18.40 -4.27
C TYR A 228 1.92 -18.70 -2.84
N LYS A 229 2.53 -17.99 -1.90
CA LYS A 229 2.13 -17.91 -0.50
C LYS A 229 2.53 -16.55 0.04
N GLU A 230 1.77 -16.01 0.95
CA GLU A 230 2.12 -14.80 1.69
C GLU A 230 3.09 -15.16 2.83
N GLN A 231 4.37 -15.14 2.51
CA GLN A 231 5.49 -15.48 3.40
C GLN A 231 6.80 -14.95 2.83
N LEU A 232 7.83 -14.80 3.67
CA LEU A 232 9.20 -14.49 3.22
C LEU A 232 9.89 -15.73 2.68
N GLY A 233 9.69 -16.87 3.33
CA GLY A 233 10.37 -18.13 3.04
C GLY A 233 11.74 -18.25 3.72
N ALA A 234 12.23 -19.49 3.81
CA ALA A 234 13.45 -19.81 4.55
C ALA A 234 14.71 -19.12 4.00
N GLU A 235 14.81 -18.96 2.68
CA GLU A 235 15.97 -18.33 2.03
C GLU A 235 16.08 -16.85 2.39
N GLN A 236 14.98 -16.11 2.32
CA GLN A 236 14.97 -14.68 2.67
C GLN A 236 15.18 -14.47 4.17
N LEU A 237 14.65 -15.35 5.03
CA LEU A 237 14.92 -15.30 6.48
C LEU A 237 16.39 -15.59 6.79
N ALA A 238 17.02 -16.50 6.06
CA ALA A 238 18.45 -16.77 6.18
C ALA A 238 19.30 -15.58 5.71
N TRP A 239 18.94 -14.99 4.57
CA TRP A 239 19.57 -13.75 4.08
C TRP A 239 19.47 -12.64 5.13
N LEU A 240 18.26 -12.39 5.67
CA LEU A 240 18.07 -11.34 6.68
C LEU A 240 18.90 -11.62 7.95
N THR A 241 19.00 -12.87 8.36
CA THR A 241 19.84 -13.27 9.49
C THR A 241 21.31 -12.95 9.23
N ALA A 242 21.80 -13.27 8.03
CA ALA A 242 23.18 -12.98 7.62
C ALA A 242 23.43 -11.46 7.52
N GLU A 243 22.51 -10.70 6.94
CA GLU A 243 22.56 -9.22 6.86
C GLU A 243 22.69 -8.60 8.27
N LEU A 244 21.78 -8.99 9.16
CA LEU A 244 21.76 -8.47 10.53
C LEU A 244 23.01 -8.85 11.35
N ALA A 245 23.67 -9.96 11.04
CA ALA A 245 24.91 -10.37 11.73
C ALA A 245 26.07 -9.38 11.52
N HIS A 246 26.03 -8.61 10.44
CA HIS A 246 27.02 -7.56 10.15
C HIS A 246 26.70 -6.20 10.81
N LEU A 247 25.50 -6.04 11.39
CA LEU A 247 25.05 -4.77 11.96
C LEU A 247 25.12 -4.78 13.49
N PRO A 248 25.44 -3.64 14.13
CA PRO A 248 25.28 -3.47 15.57
C PRO A 248 23.85 -3.84 16.01
N ALA A 249 23.71 -4.43 17.19
CA ALA A 249 22.40 -4.89 17.68
C ALA A 249 21.39 -3.75 17.89
N ASP A 250 21.90 -2.56 18.23
CA ASP A 250 21.13 -1.33 18.47
C ASP A 250 20.93 -0.47 17.20
N LYS A 251 21.46 -0.90 16.03
CA LYS A 251 21.22 -0.21 14.75
C LYS A 251 19.71 -0.08 14.52
N PRO A 252 19.18 1.15 14.35
CA PRO A 252 17.77 1.33 14.08
C PRO A 252 17.39 0.74 12.74
N LEU A 253 16.31 -0.07 12.72
CA LEU A 253 15.79 -0.73 11.52
C LEU A 253 14.42 -0.16 11.14
N VAL A 254 14.16 -0.05 9.85
CA VAL A 254 12.82 0.17 9.28
C VAL A 254 12.57 -0.88 8.20
N LEU A 255 11.40 -1.53 8.26
CA LEU A 255 11.05 -2.61 7.36
C LEU A 255 10.00 -2.15 6.35
N PHE A 256 10.12 -2.61 5.11
CA PHE A 256 9.11 -2.46 4.07
C PHE A 256 8.73 -3.82 3.52
N CYS A 257 7.44 -4.07 3.43
CA CYS A 257 6.87 -5.27 2.82
C CYS A 257 5.55 -4.90 2.15
N HIS A 258 5.20 -5.53 1.04
CA HIS A 258 3.89 -5.26 0.45
C HIS A 258 2.77 -5.85 1.28
N GLN A 259 2.85 -7.14 1.60
CA GLN A 259 1.88 -7.84 2.44
C GLN A 259 1.94 -7.37 3.89
N SER A 260 0.83 -7.53 4.59
CA SER A 260 0.75 -7.26 6.03
C SER A 260 1.72 -8.18 6.80
N ILE A 261 2.84 -7.62 7.29
CA ILE A 261 3.85 -8.41 8.01
C ILE A 261 3.25 -9.29 9.11
N PRO A 262 2.35 -8.80 9.98
CA PRO A 262 1.74 -9.64 11.02
C PRO A 262 0.86 -10.79 10.51
N GLU A 263 0.52 -10.80 9.22
CA GLU A 263 -0.36 -11.80 8.60
C GLU A 263 0.41 -12.76 7.68
N LEU A 264 1.71 -12.59 7.53
CA LEU A 264 2.57 -13.55 6.86
C LEU A 264 2.52 -14.90 7.58
N THR A 265 2.56 -15.98 6.82
CA THR A 265 2.49 -17.34 7.40
C THR A 265 3.73 -17.69 8.22
N ASP A 266 4.84 -16.97 8.02
CA ASP A 266 6.11 -17.07 8.75
C ASP A 266 6.46 -15.80 9.54
N ALA A 267 5.43 -15.05 9.96
CA ALA A 267 5.62 -13.84 10.79
C ALA A 267 6.32 -14.12 12.12
N ALA A 268 6.11 -15.31 12.71
CA ALA A 268 6.76 -15.71 13.96
C ALA A 268 8.26 -15.98 13.77
N GLU A 269 8.65 -16.55 12.65
CA GLU A 269 10.05 -16.78 12.27
C GLU A 269 10.75 -15.43 12.03
N LEU A 270 10.09 -14.49 11.34
CA LEU A 270 10.61 -13.14 11.17
C LEU A 270 10.78 -12.42 12.52
N GLU A 271 9.80 -12.53 13.41
CA GLU A 271 9.91 -12.00 14.78
C GLU A 271 11.11 -12.61 15.53
N ALA A 272 11.35 -13.90 15.36
CA ALA A 272 12.49 -14.57 15.97
C ALA A 272 13.83 -14.05 15.43
N VAL A 273 13.96 -13.79 14.14
CA VAL A 273 15.15 -13.20 13.50
C VAL A 273 15.40 -11.77 14.02
N LEU A 274 14.34 -10.99 14.24
CA LEU A 274 14.43 -9.60 14.70
C LEU A 274 14.54 -9.44 16.21
N ARG A 275 14.53 -10.53 16.96
CA ARG A 275 14.57 -10.49 18.43
C ARG A 275 15.83 -9.79 18.94
N GLY A 276 15.63 -8.79 19.81
CA GLY A 276 16.72 -7.98 20.34
C GLY A 276 17.24 -6.88 19.39
N ARG A 277 16.64 -6.72 18.22
CA ARG A 277 16.92 -5.62 17.29
C ARG A 277 15.99 -4.43 17.56
N ARG A 278 16.47 -3.23 17.26
CA ARG A 278 15.70 -1.99 17.39
C ARG A 278 14.91 -1.70 16.11
N VAL A 279 13.71 -2.26 15.98
CA VAL A 279 12.81 -1.96 14.85
C VAL A 279 11.99 -0.72 15.19
N LEU A 280 12.18 0.36 14.44
CA LEU A 280 11.47 1.63 14.64
C LEU A 280 10.04 1.59 14.10
N ALA A 281 9.87 1.00 12.93
CA ALA A 281 8.59 0.90 12.23
C ALA A 281 8.65 -0.15 11.12
N ALA A 282 7.47 -0.60 10.69
CA ALA A 282 7.29 -1.34 9.45
C ALA A 282 6.16 -0.72 8.61
N PHE A 283 6.30 -0.74 7.28
CA PHE A 283 5.34 -0.14 6.36
C PHE A 283 4.88 -1.17 5.33
N CYS A 284 3.55 -1.27 5.17
CA CYS A 284 2.88 -2.23 4.29
C CYS A 284 1.87 -1.54 3.36
N GLY A 285 1.50 -2.23 2.28
CA GLY A 285 0.44 -1.88 1.35
C GLY A 285 -0.65 -2.94 1.26
N HIS A 286 -0.95 -3.41 0.04
CA HIS A 286 -1.78 -4.57 -0.30
C HIS A 286 -3.27 -4.45 0.03
N LEU A 287 -3.62 -3.90 1.17
CA LEU A 287 -5.01 -3.86 1.64
C LEU A 287 -5.78 -2.63 1.13
N HIS A 288 -5.11 -1.69 0.43
CA HIS A 288 -5.69 -0.42 0.01
C HIS A 288 -6.43 0.29 1.15
N SER A 289 -5.86 0.25 2.35
CA SER A 289 -6.50 0.77 3.56
C SER A 289 -5.46 1.37 4.50
N THR A 290 -5.85 2.44 5.20
CA THR A 290 -4.95 3.18 6.10
C THR A 290 -5.28 2.87 7.55
N PHE A 291 -4.41 2.12 8.22
CA PHE A 291 -4.53 1.80 9.65
C PHE A 291 -3.16 1.40 10.22
N THR A 292 -3.11 1.18 11.51
CA THR A 292 -1.91 0.70 12.21
C THR A 292 -2.19 -0.58 12.95
N LYS A 293 -1.16 -1.42 13.09
CA LYS A 293 -1.22 -2.67 13.85
C LYS A 293 0.05 -2.83 14.69
N PRO A 294 -0.03 -3.09 16.01
CA PRO A 294 1.14 -3.42 16.81
C PRO A 294 1.67 -4.81 16.42
N TRP A 295 2.99 -4.96 16.33
CA TRP A 295 3.65 -6.23 16.06
C TRP A 295 5.09 -6.22 16.57
N ALA A 296 5.53 -7.27 17.28
CA ALA A 296 6.90 -7.44 17.75
C ALA A 296 7.50 -6.20 18.46
N GLY A 297 6.70 -5.49 19.25
CA GLY A 297 7.12 -4.29 19.98
C GLY A 297 7.25 -3.03 19.13
N THR A 298 6.88 -3.08 17.85
CA THR A 298 6.85 -1.92 16.94
C THR A 298 5.46 -1.68 16.37
N THR A 299 5.31 -0.63 15.56
CA THR A 299 4.08 -0.33 14.83
C THR A 299 4.25 -0.67 13.36
N VAL A 300 3.31 -1.46 12.82
CA VAL A 300 3.14 -1.68 11.38
C VAL A 300 2.12 -0.68 10.85
N TYR A 301 2.53 0.13 9.89
CA TYR A 301 1.71 1.12 9.22
C TYR A 301 1.21 0.55 7.90
N HIS A 302 -0.09 0.32 7.78
CA HIS A 302 -0.74 0.03 6.52
C HIS A 302 -1.07 1.34 5.83
N THR A 303 -0.77 1.42 4.55
CA THR A 303 -0.95 2.64 3.75
C THR A 303 -1.94 2.40 2.64
N GLY A 304 -2.90 3.31 2.49
CA GLY A 304 -3.85 3.29 1.40
C GLY A 304 -3.16 3.45 0.04
N ALA A 305 -3.75 2.88 -0.99
CA ALA A 305 -3.20 2.86 -2.34
C ALA A 305 -3.06 4.26 -2.94
N LEU A 306 -1.94 4.52 -3.62
CA LEU A 306 -1.77 5.73 -4.44
C LEU A 306 -2.84 5.79 -5.53
N SER A 307 -3.22 4.63 -6.08
CA SER A 307 -4.28 4.49 -7.09
C SER A 307 -5.70 4.48 -6.52
N GLY A 308 -5.85 4.41 -5.18
CA GLY A 308 -7.15 4.17 -4.56
C GLY A 308 -7.76 2.85 -5.01
N SER A 309 -9.01 2.87 -5.46
CA SER A 309 -9.63 1.72 -6.12
C SER A 309 -9.29 1.75 -7.62
N TRP A 310 -8.05 1.36 -7.96
CA TRP A 310 -7.57 1.21 -9.34
C TRP A 310 -7.83 2.47 -10.20
N TRP A 311 -7.51 3.65 -9.70
CA TRP A 311 -7.70 4.97 -10.33
C TRP A 311 -9.16 5.38 -10.57
N SER A 312 -10.12 4.58 -10.15
CA SER A 312 -11.54 4.86 -10.36
C SER A 312 -12.22 5.58 -9.19
N ALA A 313 -11.71 5.42 -7.97
CA ALA A 313 -12.29 5.96 -6.73
C ALA A 313 -11.25 6.05 -5.60
N ALA A 314 -11.70 6.55 -4.45
CA ALA A 314 -10.99 6.46 -3.18
C ALA A 314 -10.69 5.00 -2.79
N ASN A 315 -9.89 4.81 -1.76
CA ASN A 315 -9.61 3.52 -1.17
C ASN A 315 -10.90 2.84 -0.61
N PRO A 316 -10.93 1.51 -0.49
CA PRO A 316 -12.10 0.79 0.04
C PRO A 316 -12.50 1.18 1.47
N ASP A 317 -11.56 1.69 2.26
CA ASP A 317 -11.82 2.21 3.61
C ASP A 317 -12.34 3.66 3.61
N GLY A 318 -12.42 4.31 2.45
CA GLY A 318 -12.85 5.69 2.28
C GLY A 318 -11.73 6.71 2.35
N THR A 319 -10.49 6.30 2.61
CA THR A 319 -9.35 7.23 2.50
C THR A 319 -9.13 7.65 1.05
N PRO A 320 -8.71 8.89 0.77
CA PRO A 320 -8.45 9.33 -0.59
C PRO A 320 -7.29 8.55 -1.22
N GLN A 321 -7.13 8.65 -2.53
CA GLN A 321 -5.87 8.31 -3.22
C GLN A 321 -4.74 9.11 -2.58
N GLY A 322 -3.66 8.44 -2.10
CA GLY A 322 -2.73 9.17 -1.27
C GLY A 322 -1.39 8.50 -1.05
N PHE A 323 -0.65 9.08 -0.16
CA PHE A 323 0.70 8.68 0.22
C PHE A 323 0.92 8.93 1.71
N ARG A 324 1.94 8.29 2.25
CA ARG A 324 2.39 8.52 3.63
C ARG A 324 3.66 9.35 3.63
N LEU A 325 3.68 10.42 4.42
CA LEU A 325 4.88 11.17 4.74
C LEU A 325 5.44 10.65 6.04
N VAL A 326 6.73 10.36 6.07
CA VAL A 326 7.43 9.80 7.22
C VAL A 326 8.60 10.70 7.57
N GLN A 327 8.63 11.17 8.80
CA GLN A 327 9.76 11.87 9.40
C GLN A 327 10.47 10.95 10.38
N ILE A 328 11.79 10.88 10.29
CA ILE A 328 12.65 10.22 11.26
C ILE A 328 13.55 11.27 11.88
N ASP A 329 13.66 11.25 13.19
CA ASP A 329 14.55 12.10 13.99
C ASP A 329 14.99 11.37 15.27
N ALA A 330 15.66 12.06 16.19
CA ALA A 330 16.12 11.49 17.45
C ALA A 330 14.98 10.99 18.35
N GLN A 331 13.75 11.49 18.17
CA GLN A 331 12.55 11.08 18.90
C GLN A 331 11.91 9.81 18.31
N GLY A 332 12.30 9.41 17.10
CA GLY A 332 11.80 8.21 16.44
C GLY A 332 11.09 8.48 15.11
N VAL A 333 10.01 7.74 14.85
CA VAL A 333 9.21 7.82 13.61
C VAL A 333 7.93 8.58 13.87
N LYS A 334 7.70 9.63 13.07
CA LYS A 334 6.42 10.34 12.98
C LYS A 334 5.89 10.20 11.56
N THR A 335 4.62 9.89 11.40
CA THR A 335 4.07 9.66 10.07
C THR A 335 2.58 9.94 10.00
N GLU A 336 2.13 10.43 8.83
CA GLU A 336 0.74 10.71 8.54
C GLU A 336 0.43 10.43 7.07
N TYR A 337 -0.85 10.11 6.78
CA TYR A 337 -1.36 9.84 5.45
C TYR A 337 -1.99 11.08 4.85
N PHE A 338 -1.66 11.39 3.60
CA PHE A 338 -2.12 12.57 2.89
C PHE A 338 -2.71 12.25 1.53
N ASN A 339 -3.68 13.06 1.12
CA ASN A 339 -4.25 13.01 -0.22
C ASN A 339 -3.17 13.28 -1.29
N ARG A 340 -3.20 12.52 -2.38
CA ARG A 340 -2.34 12.72 -3.55
C ARG A 340 -2.60 14.07 -4.23
N GLU A 341 -3.85 14.52 -4.24
CA GLU A 341 -4.27 15.74 -4.92
C GLU A 341 -4.17 16.98 -4.01
N GLY A 342 -4.04 18.15 -4.66
CA GLY A 342 -4.05 19.45 -3.99
C GLY A 342 -2.68 19.96 -3.57
N ARG A 343 -2.57 21.29 -3.43
CA ARG A 343 -1.36 21.98 -2.96
C ARG A 343 -1.15 21.75 -1.46
N ASP A 344 -2.22 21.92 -0.70
CA ASP A 344 -2.25 21.68 0.74
C ASP A 344 -3.09 20.44 0.97
N SER A 345 -2.46 19.39 1.43
CA SER A 345 -3.16 18.14 1.71
C SER A 345 -3.97 18.27 2.99
N VAL A 346 -5.14 18.86 2.90
CA VAL A 346 -6.16 18.71 3.92
C VAL A 346 -6.82 17.36 3.72
N ALA A 347 -6.75 16.50 4.71
CA ALA A 347 -7.42 15.22 4.71
C ALA A 347 -8.28 15.08 5.97
N ILE A 348 -9.51 14.61 5.81
CA ILE A 348 -10.33 14.18 6.95
C ILE A 348 -9.97 12.73 7.22
N VAL A 349 -9.40 12.49 8.39
CA VAL A 349 -8.89 11.16 8.76
C VAL A 349 -9.85 10.38 9.64
N ALA A 350 -10.81 11.08 10.29
CA ALA A 350 -11.87 10.45 11.05
C ALA A 350 -13.08 11.39 11.18
N PRO A 351 -14.31 10.90 11.02
CA PRO A 351 -14.62 9.63 10.38
C PRO A 351 -14.30 9.63 8.90
N LEU A 352 -14.00 8.47 8.35
CA LEU A 352 -13.69 8.32 6.92
C LEU A 352 -14.93 8.58 6.05
N ALA A 353 -14.71 8.96 4.79
CA ALA A 353 -15.76 9.28 3.83
C ALA A 353 -16.79 8.13 3.64
N SER A 354 -16.38 6.88 3.82
CA SER A 354 -17.27 5.71 3.74
C SER A 354 -18.12 5.48 5.00
N SER A 355 -17.92 6.29 6.06
CA SER A 355 -18.62 6.09 7.34
C SER A 355 -20.08 6.51 7.25
N VAL A 356 -20.92 5.74 7.97
CA VAL A 356 -22.28 6.15 8.32
C VAL A 356 -22.20 6.92 9.64
N ILE A 357 -22.76 8.12 9.67
CA ILE A 357 -22.71 9.01 10.82
C ILE A 357 -24.09 9.34 11.36
N ALA A 358 -24.20 9.55 12.69
CA ALA A 358 -25.43 9.89 13.35
C ALA A 358 -25.18 10.75 14.61
N GLY A 359 -26.12 11.63 14.93
CA GLY A 359 -26.09 12.42 16.16
C GLY A 359 -24.99 13.49 16.17
N ARG A 360 -24.35 13.64 17.33
CA ARG A 360 -23.18 14.53 17.50
C ARG A 360 -21.93 13.69 17.56
N MET A 361 -20.95 14.03 16.74
CA MET A 361 -19.71 13.28 16.65
C MET A 361 -18.53 14.18 16.33
N ASP A 362 -17.36 13.78 16.76
CA ASP A 362 -16.13 14.50 16.45
C ASP A 362 -15.56 14.06 15.09
N PHE A 363 -14.89 14.99 14.42
CA PHE A 363 -14.07 14.70 13.27
C PHE A 363 -12.63 15.17 13.50
N THR A 364 -11.71 14.49 12.85
CA THR A 364 -10.29 14.85 12.85
C THR A 364 -9.84 15.10 11.42
N ALA A 365 -9.10 16.17 11.22
CA ALA A 365 -8.47 16.50 9.94
C ALA A 365 -6.97 16.70 10.13
N THR A 366 -6.18 16.30 9.14
CA THR A 366 -4.75 16.58 9.06
C THR A 366 -4.49 17.55 7.91
N LEU A 367 -3.51 18.41 8.10
CA LEU A 367 -3.11 19.39 7.11
C LEU A 367 -1.58 19.37 6.97
N LEU A 368 -1.09 19.06 5.77
CA LEU A 368 0.32 19.13 5.44
C LEU A 368 0.71 20.60 5.20
N ASP A 369 1.23 21.25 6.23
CA ASP A 369 1.54 22.68 6.23
C ASP A 369 3.05 23.01 6.23
N PHE A 370 3.90 21.97 6.31
CA PHE A 370 5.37 22.10 6.38
C PHE A 370 5.84 23.10 7.45
N GLY A 371 5.09 23.18 8.57
CA GLY A 371 5.39 24.07 9.70
C GLY A 371 5.01 25.52 9.50
N LYS A 372 4.29 25.87 8.43
CA LYS A 372 3.78 27.22 8.21
C LYS A 372 2.48 27.48 8.98
N PRO A 373 2.21 28.71 9.42
CA PRO A 373 0.92 29.06 10.00
C PRO A 373 -0.21 28.88 9.00
N VAL A 374 -1.27 28.23 9.41
CA VAL A 374 -2.47 27.99 8.60
C VAL A 374 -3.71 28.19 9.47
N GLU A 375 -4.75 28.74 8.88
CA GLU A 375 -6.10 28.74 9.45
C GLU A 375 -6.95 27.69 8.76
N LEU A 376 -7.72 26.92 9.53
CA LEU A 376 -8.66 25.94 9.02
C LEU A 376 -10.08 26.35 9.40
N SER A 377 -10.98 26.30 8.45
CA SER A 377 -12.42 26.50 8.66
C SER A 377 -13.22 25.30 8.17
N ALA A 378 -14.36 25.04 8.81
CA ALA A 378 -15.23 23.92 8.49
C ALA A 378 -16.67 24.37 8.26
N ARG A 379 -17.34 23.74 7.28
CA ARG A 379 -18.77 23.89 7.01
C ARG A 379 -19.42 22.53 6.79
N PHE A 380 -20.51 22.29 7.52
CA PHE A 380 -21.34 21.11 7.32
C PHE A 380 -22.69 21.53 6.75
N GLU A 381 -23.07 20.99 5.59
CA GLU A 381 -24.28 21.40 4.84
C GLU A 381 -24.38 22.94 4.66
N GLY A 382 -23.25 23.60 4.39
CA GLY A 382 -23.16 25.06 4.23
C GLY A 382 -23.07 25.85 5.53
N HIS A 383 -23.42 25.27 6.68
CA HIS A 383 -23.37 25.95 7.97
C HIS A 383 -21.97 25.85 8.59
N ARG A 384 -21.49 26.96 9.16
CA ARG A 384 -20.19 26.97 9.86
C ARG A 384 -20.23 25.99 11.03
N THR A 385 -19.22 25.15 11.12
CA THR A 385 -19.00 24.25 12.27
C THR A 385 -17.67 24.55 12.93
N GLY A 386 -17.55 24.27 14.23
CA GLY A 386 -16.32 24.51 14.98
C GLY A 386 -15.21 23.57 14.51
N VAL A 387 -14.03 24.11 14.33
CA VAL A 387 -12.80 23.34 14.13
C VAL A 387 -11.67 24.10 14.83
N GLU A 388 -10.84 23.39 15.56
CA GLU A 388 -9.73 23.93 16.34
C GLU A 388 -8.47 23.10 16.15
N LEU A 389 -7.32 23.75 16.33
CA LEU A 389 -6.03 23.08 16.28
C LEU A 389 -5.86 22.20 17.52
N ASP A 390 -5.69 20.90 17.31
CA ASP A 390 -5.40 19.95 18.39
C ASP A 390 -3.90 19.98 18.73
N HIS A 391 -3.05 19.72 17.73
CA HIS A 391 -1.59 19.83 17.88
C HIS A 391 -0.89 20.05 16.55
N ARG A 392 0.40 20.42 16.63
CA ARG A 392 1.30 20.55 15.47
C ARG A 392 2.45 19.57 15.58
N GLU A 393 2.75 18.97 14.45
CA GLU A 393 4.01 18.31 14.15
C GLU A 393 4.87 19.22 13.25
N PRO A 394 6.17 18.94 13.10
CA PRO A 394 7.04 19.82 12.30
C PRO A 394 6.63 20.02 10.83
N LEU A 395 5.85 19.10 10.28
CA LEU A 395 5.47 19.10 8.87
C LEU A 395 3.96 19.21 8.64
N TRP A 396 3.15 18.92 9.66
CA TRP A 396 1.68 18.95 9.56
C TRP A 396 1.02 19.38 10.86
N SER A 397 -0.23 19.72 10.75
CA SER A 397 -1.08 20.02 11.91
C SER A 397 -2.29 19.10 11.93
N VAL A 398 -2.75 18.80 13.14
CA VAL A 398 -3.95 17.99 13.40
C VAL A 398 -5.02 18.89 13.99
N TRP A 399 -6.23 18.79 13.44
CA TRP A 399 -7.37 19.64 13.78
C TRP A 399 -8.54 18.77 14.19
N LYS A 400 -9.31 19.24 15.17
CA LYS A 400 -10.52 18.57 15.65
C LYS A 400 -11.73 19.49 15.54
N GLY A 401 -12.86 18.91 15.24
CA GLY A 401 -14.13 19.63 15.22
C GLY A 401 -15.28 18.69 15.50
N THR A 402 -16.47 19.24 15.66
CA THR A 402 -17.68 18.46 15.97
C THR A 402 -18.73 18.68 14.91
N LEU A 403 -19.30 17.60 14.40
CA LEU A 403 -20.48 17.58 13.52
C LEU A 403 -21.74 17.33 14.34
N ASP A 404 -22.79 18.09 14.09
CA ASP A 404 -24.12 17.82 14.63
C ASP A 404 -25.08 17.50 13.48
N THR A 405 -25.39 16.21 13.35
CA THR A 405 -26.26 15.73 12.27
C THR A 405 -27.73 15.68 12.63
N ARG A 406 -28.10 15.94 13.90
CA ARG A 406 -29.46 15.76 14.42
C ARG A 406 -30.52 16.63 13.73
N GLN A 407 -30.09 17.74 13.12
CA GLN A 407 -30.98 18.67 12.43
C GLN A 407 -31.16 18.38 10.94
N VAL A 408 -30.38 17.45 10.38
CA VAL A 408 -30.48 17.11 8.96
C VAL A 408 -31.25 15.80 8.76
N TYR A 409 -31.89 15.66 7.60
CA TYR A 409 -32.52 14.41 7.21
C TYR A 409 -31.48 13.35 6.89
N ASP A 410 -31.87 12.08 6.97
CA ASP A 410 -31.07 10.95 6.53
C ASP A 410 -30.68 11.13 5.06
N GLY A 411 -29.47 10.72 4.70
CA GLY A 411 -28.95 10.81 3.34
C GLY A 411 -27.52 11.35 3.25
N PRO A 412 -27.03 11.54 2.01
CA PRO A 412 -25.69 12.06 1.79
C PRO A 412 -25.59 13.52 2.24
N ARG A 413 -24.57 13.84 3.04
CA ARG A 413 -24.29 15.17 3.59
C ARG A 413 -22.83 15.52 3.41
N VAL A 414 -22.54 16.80 3.20
CA VAL A 414 -21.20 17.30 2.85
C VAL A 414 -20.57 18.06 4.02
N LEU A 415 -19.37 17.61 4.42
CA LEU A 415 -18.44 18.40 5.21
C LEU A 415 -17.40 19.02 4.27
N LYS A 416 -17.26 20.32 4.32
CA LYS A 416 -16.26 21.08 3.57
C LYS A 416 -15.27 21.71 4.53
N LEU A 417 -13.97 21.49 4.30
CA LEU A 417 -12.89 22.17 4.98
C LEU A 417 -12.20 23.11 4.02
N ALA A 418 -11.84 24.29 4.50
CA ALA A 418 -11.03 25.24 3.76
C ALA A 418 -9.85 25.68 4.62
N SER A 419 -8.64 25.54 4.09
CA SER A 419 -7.40 26.01 4.68
C SER A 419 -6.98 27.32 4.02
N GLN A 420 -6.44 28.23 4.82
CA GLN A 420 -5.89 29.50 4.35
C GLN A 420 -4.45 29.65 4.87
N GLN A 421 -3.53 29.89 3.95
CA GLN A 421 -2.12 30.15 4.23
C GLN A 421 -1.69 31.44 3.53
N GLY A 422 -1.64 32.54 4.27
CA GLY A 422 -1.47 33.86 3.67
C GLY A 422 -2.61 34.18 2.70
N ASN A 423 -2.27 34.45 1.44
CA ASN A 423 -3.26 34.72 0.38
C ASN A 423 -3.72 33.46 -0.38
N GLU A 424 -3.17 32.31 -0.06
CA GLU A 424 -3.52 31.04 -0.71
C GLU A 424 -4.64 30.34 0.07
N MET A 425 -5.64 29.85 -0.65
CA MET A 425 -6.76 29.10 -0.10
C MET A 425 -6.86 27.74 -0.81
N SER A 426 -6.97 26.70 -0.02
CA SER A 426 -7.27 25.33 -0.46
C SER A 426 -8.52 24.83 0.23
N TRP A 427 -9.20 23.88 -0.40
CA TRP A 427 -10.37 23.26 0.20
C TRP A 427 -10.46 21.77 -0.16
N THR A 428 -11.09 21.03 0.72
CA THR A 428 -11.49 19.64 0.49
C THR A 428 -12.94 19.45 0.93
N GLU A 429 -13.60 18.47 0.35
CA GLU A 429 -14.93 18.08 0.78
C GLU A 429 -15.03 16.57 0.94
N THR A 430 -15.81 16.15 1.92
CA THR A 430 -16.12 14.74 2.17
C THR A 430 -17.62 14.58 2.29
N ARG A 431 -18.12 13.47 1.76
CA ARG A 431 -19.54 13.11 1.89
C ARG A 431 -19.69 12.00 2.91
N TYR A 432 -20.59 12.23 3.85
CA TYR A 432 -21.05 11.25 4.81
C TYR A 432 -22.45 10.80 4.49
N LEU A 433 -22.75 9.57 4.86
CA LEU A 433 -24.12 9.09 4.91
C LEU A 433 -24.66 9.30 6.33
N VAL A 434 -25.58 10.25 6.49
CA VAL A 434 -26.27 10.48 7.76
C VAL A 434 -27.43 9.51 7.89
N VAL A 435 -27.52 8.82 9.02
CA VAL A 435 -28.63 7.92 9.37
C VAL A 435 -29.03 8.17 10.82
N ASN A 436 -29.88 9.17 11.04
CA ASN A 436 -30.38 9.57 12.36
C ASN A 436 -31.72 8.93 12.74
N GLY A 437 -32.34 8.16 11.83
CA GLY A 437 -33.72 7.77 11.93
C GLY A 437 -34.71 8.91 11.64
N ARG A 438 -34.25 9.94 10.91
CA ARG A 438 -35.05 11.10 10.45
C ARG A 438 -35.15 11.07 8.92
N PRO A 439 -35.97 10.15 8.37
CA PRO A 439 -36.09 10.02 6.93
C PRO A 439 -36.71 11.28 6.32
N GLU A 440 -36.17 11.68 5.17
CA GLU A 440 -36.83 12.70 4.36
C GLU A 440 -38.18 12.14 3.88
N PRO A 441 -39.29 12.90 3.99
CA PRO A 441 -40.57 12.48 3.46
C PRO A 441 -40.45 12.15 1.97
N TYR A 442 -40.72 10.90 1.61
CA TYR A 442 -40.57 10.42 0.24
C TYR A 442 -41.64 9.38 -0.11
N ARG A 443 -42.20 9.49 -1.29
CA ARG A 443 -43.12 8.49 -1.86
C ARG A 443 -42.62 8.08 -3.24
N ALA A 444 -42.23 6.84 -3.36
CA ALA A 444 -41.83 6.31 -4.67
C ALA A 444 -43.04 6.16 -5.59
N GLU A 445 -42.92 6.55 -6.84
CA GLU A 445 -43.99 6.51 -7.84
C GLU A 445 -44.07 5.14 -8.51
N GLN A 446 -43.01 4.35 -8.46
CA GLN A 446 -42.94 3.04 -9.11
C GLN A 446 -41.99 2.10 -8.38
N PRO A 447 -42.11 0.77 -8.61
CA PRO A 447 -41.19 -0.21 -8.01
C PRO A 447 -39.78 -0.08 -8.56
N ALA A 448 -38.82 -0.67 -7.85
CA ALA A 448 -37.42 -0.80 -8.25
C ALA A 448 -37.02 -2.27 -8.39
N VAL A 449 -35.84 -2.52 -8.96
CA VAL A 449 -35.25 -3.85 -9.02
C VAL A 449 -33.87 -3.80 -8.41
N LEU A 450 -33.64 -4.54 -7.34
CA LEU A 450 -32.32 -4.75 -6.77
C LEU A 450 -31.57 -5.77 -7.63
N LYS A 451 -30.36 -5.41 -8.09
CA LYS A 451 -29.44 -6.31 -8.80
C LYS A 451 -28.15 -6.47 -8.00
N LEU A 452 -27.69 -7.70 -7.87
CA LEU A 452 -26.41 -7.99 -7.23
C LEU A 452 -25.73 -9.19 -7.88
N GLN A 453 -24.42 -9.14 -8.01
CA GLN A 453 -23.60 -10.25 -8.47
C GLN A 453 -23.00 -10.94 -7.26
N VAL A 454 -22.95 -12.27 -7.24
CA VAL A 454 -22.48 -13.05 -6.09
C VAL A 454 -21.35 -14.00 -6.46
N ARG A 455 -20.48 -14.27 -5.48
CA ARG A 455 -19.37 -15.20 -5.64
C ARG A 455 -19.01 -15.85 -4.29
N GLY A 456 -18.85 -17.16 -4.29
CA GLY A 456 -18.39 -17.91 -3.13
C GLY A 456 -19.50 -18.28 -2.13
N ILE A 457 -20.77 -18.31 -2.55
CA ILE A 457 -21.93 -18.62 -1.69
C ILE A 457 -21.87 -20.08 -1.25
N GLY A 458 -21.62 -20.32 0.03
CA GLY A 458 -21.57 -21.64 0.65
C GLY A 458 -22.80 -22.01 1.47
N ALA A 459 -23.44 -21.00 2.09
CA ALA A 459 -24.69 -21.12 2.85
C ALA A 459 -25.84 -20.34 2.19
N ALA A 460 -27.03 -20.43 2.75
CA ALA A 460 -28.19 -19.66 2.29
C ALA A 460 -28.25 -18.31 3.00
N ASP A 461 -27.54 -17.31 2.49
CA ASP A 461 -27.35 -16.02 3.13
C ASP A 461 -28.56 -15.10 3.02
N GLU A 462 -28.72 -14.19 3.96
CA GLU A 462 -29.91 -13.37 4.11
C GLU A 462 -29.76 -11.98 3.49
N LEU A 463 -30.83 -11.50 2.86
CA LEU A 463 -30.99 -10.13 2.40
C LEU A 463 -32.14 -9.46 3.14
N LEU A 464 -31.84 -8.30 3.76
CA LEU A 464 -32.86 -7.44 4.35
C LEU A 464 -32.89 -6.10 3.61
N PHE A 465 -34.05 -5.57 3.32
CA PHE A 465 -34.23 -4.26 2.70
C PHE A 465 -35.02 -3.33 3.62
N ASN A 466 -34.42 -2.21 4.00
CA ASN A 466 -34.93 -1.28 5.01
C ASN A 466 -35.32 -1.98 6.33
N GLY A 467 -34.45 -2.93 6.76
CA GLY A 467 -34.62 -3.70 7.99
C GLY A 467 -35.64 -4.83 7.93
N ARG A 468 -36.30 -5.05 6.79
CA ARG A 468 -37.29 -6.13 6.62
C ARG A 468 -36.73 -7.23 5.71
N PRO A 469 -36.98 -8.50 5.99
CA PRO A 469 -36.56 -9.59 5.13
C PRO A 469 -37.00 -9.36 3.67
N LEU A 470 -36.08 -9.55 2.74
CA LEU A 470 -36.32 -9.43 1.32
C LEU A 470 -36.26 -10.78 0.63
N ALA A 471 -35.16 -11.48 0.77
CA ALA A 471 -34.89 -12.74 0.10
C ALA A 471 -33.71 -13.47 0.78
N THR A 472 -33.47 -14.69 0.29
CA THR A 472 -32.26 -15.45 0.65
C THR A 472 -31.44 -15.67 -0.64
N ILE A 473 -30.12 -15.53 -0.55
CA ILE A 473 -29.22 -15.96 -1.61
C ILE A 473 -29.06 -17.48 -1.47
N PRO A 474 -29.45 -18.29 -2.46
CA PRO A 474 -29.40 -19.75 -2.32
C PRO A 474 -27.97 -20.26 -2.14
N ALA A 475 -27.77 -21.23 -1.24
CA ALA A 475 -26.51 -21.94 -1.12
C ALA A 475 -26.04 -22.51 -2.46
N LYS A 476 -24.73 -22.52 -2.69
CA LYS A 476 -24.09 -23.00 -3.93
C LYS A 476 -24.51 -22.25 -5.20
N THR A 477 -25.01 -21.02 -5.08
CA THR A 477 -25.24 -20.16 -6.24
C THR A 477 -23.97 -20.07 -7.09
N ALA A 478 -24.09 -20.26 -8.40
CA ALA A 478 -22.95 -20.29 -9.30
C ALA A 478 -22.15 -18.98 -9.24
N LYS A 479 -20.82 -19.10 -9.36
CA LYS A 479 -19.90 -17.95 -9.34
C LYS A 479 -20.30 -16.93 -10.41
N ASP A 480 -20.26 -15.66 -10.02
CA ASP A 480 -20.59 -14.51 -10.86
C ASP A 480 -22.06 -14.47 -11.36
N SER A 481 -22.96 -15.22 -10.72
CA SER A 481 -24.39 -15.11 -10.99
C SER A 481 -24.92 -13.73 -10.63
N VAL A 482 -25.78 -13.18 -11.49
CA VAL A 482 -26.51 -11.94 -11.25
C VAL A 482 -27.91 -12.25 -10.75
N LEU A 483 -28.18 -11.90 -9.50
CA LEU A 483 -29.49 -12.07 -8.87
C LEU A 483 -30.29 -10.78 -8.98
N GLN A 484 -31.63 -10.90 -9.10
CA GLN A 484 -32.54 -9.77 -9.21
C GLN A 484 -33.72 -9.97 -8.27
N PHE A 485 -34.08 -8.91 -7.53
CA PHE A 485 -35.18 -8.93 -6.58
C PHE A 485 -36.08 -7.70 -6.82
N PRO A 486 -37.37 -7.87 -7.06
CA PRO A 486 -38.29 -6.75 -7.19
C PRO A 486 -38.52 -6.10 -5.81
N ILE A 487 -38.50 -4.79 -5.78
CA ILE A 487 -38.78 -3.97 -4.59
C ILE A 487 -40.05 -3.17 -4.86
N PRO A 488 -41.18 -3.47 -4.21
CA PRO A 488 -42.42 -2.71 -4.35
C PRO A 488 -42.22 -1.22 -3.95
N ALA A 489 -42.99 -0.32 -4.58
CA ALA A 489 -42.86 1.12 -4.36
C ALA A 489 -43.08 1.52 -2.90
N GLU A 490 -43.98 0.87 -2.21
CA GLU A 490 -44.29 1.13 -0.79
C GLU A 490 -43.17 0.71 0.18
N ARG A 491 -42.20 -0.08 -0.30
CA ARG A 491 -40.99 -0.42 0.49
C ARG A 491 -39.83 0.55 0.27
N LEU A 492 -39.94 1.45 -0.70
CA LEU A 492 -38.90 2.40 -1.05
C LEU A 492 -39.00 3.68 -0.20
N ALA A 493 -37.86 4.18 0.25
CA ALA A 493 -37.68 5.45 0.93
C ALA A 493 -36.75 6.34 0.10
N LYS A 494 -36.55 7.61 0.52
CA LYS A 494 -35.53 8.49 -0.09
C LYS A 494 -34.14 7.84 0.00
N VAL A 495 -33.78 7.35 1.19
CA VAL A 495 -32.57 6.54 1.42
C VAL A 495 -32.97 5.13 1.78
N ASN A 496 -32.42 4.18 1.04
CA ASN A 496 -32.71 2.75 1.22
C ASN A 496 -31.46 2.02 1.67
N ARG A 497 -31.61 1.06 2.59
CA ARG A 497 -30.55 0.20 3.09
C ARG A 497 -30.81 -1.25 2.71
N LEU A 498 -29.84 -1.85 2.00
CA LEU A 498 -29.74 -3.30 1.85
C LEU A 498 -28.75 -3.81 2.87
N THR A 499 -29.16 -4.69 3.78
CA THR A 499 -28.28 -5.44 4.65
C THR A 499 -28.07 -6.83 4.08
N ILE A 500 -26.82 -7.22 3.86
CA ILE A 500 -26.38 -8.53 3.38
C ILE A 500 -25.77 -9.23 4.59
N ARG A 501 -26.33 -10.36 5.00
CA ARG A 501 -25.93 -11.07 6.22
C ARG A 501 -25.44 -12.46 5.90
N ALA A 502 -24.21 -12.77 6.34
CA ALA A 502 -23.65 -14.11 6.28
C ALA A 502 -24.32 -15.04 7.28
N VAL A 503 -24.64 -16.24 6.84
CA VAL A 503 -25.20 -17.30 7.69
C VAL A 503 -24.13 -18.37 7.92
N PRO A 504 -24.04 -18.98 9.13
CA PRO A 504 -23.09 -20.05 9.38
C PRO A 504 -23.29 -21.25 8.45
N LYS A 505 -22.23 -21.73 7.83
CA LYS A 505 -22.19 -23.03 7.11
C LYS A 505 -22.35 -24.18 8.09
N ARG A 506 -21.79 -24.01 9.29
CA ARG A 506 -21.84 -24.89 10.45
C ARG A 506 -21.53 -24.07 11.70
N PRO A 507 -21.83 -24.55 12.92
CA PRO A 507 -21.51 -23.83 14.13
C PRO A 507 -20.07 -23.34 14.16
N GLY A 508 -19.86 -22.02 14.32
CA GLY A 508 -18.56 -21.38 14.38
C GLY A 508 -17.87 -21.09 13.03
N ASP A 509 -18.52 -21.38 11.91
CA ASP A 509 -17.97 -21.21 10.55
C ASP A 509 -18.96 -20.41 9.69
N LEU A 510 -18.83 -19.07 9.72
CA LEU A 510 -19.63 -18.19 8.88
C LEU A 510 -19.32 -18.41 7.40
N ASP A 511 -20.33 -18.23 6.56
CA ASP A 511 -20.09 -18.17 5.11
C ASP A 511 -19.28 -16.90 4.77
N ASP A 512 -18.16 -17.08 4.08
CA ASP A 512 -17.37 -16.00 3.54
C ASP A 512 -17.60 -15.92 2.03
N PHE A 513 -18.11 -14.79 1.58
CA PHE A 513 -18.47 -14.59 0.18
C PHE A 513 -18.31 -13.13 -0.24
N SER A 514 -18.39 -12.88 -1.51
CA SER A 514 -18.38 -11.52 -2.04
C SER A 514 -19.64 -11.20 -2.83
N VAL A 515 -20.16 -9.99 -2.62
CA VAL A 515 -21.30 -9.44 -3.34
C VAL A 515 -20.89 -8.12 -4.00
N GLY A 516 -21.14 -8.02 -5.30
CA GLY A 516 -20.89 -6.81 -6.08
C GLY A 516 -20.56 -7.09 -7.53
N PRO A 517 -20.90 -6.16 -8.41
CA PRO A 517 -21.57 -4.88 -8.14
C PRO A 517 -23.01 -5.01 -7.64
N VAL A 518 -23.41 -4.10 -6.74
CA VAL A 518 -24.80 -3.99 -6.23
C VAL A 518 -25.42 -2.69 -6.74
N SER A 519 -26.61 -2.78 -7.32
CA SER A 519 -27.35 -1.61 -7.80
C SER A 519 -28.84 -1.72 -7.59
N LEU A 520 -29.49 -0.58 -7.34
CA LEU A 520 -30.94 -0.46 -7.31
C LEU A 520 -31.39 0.21 -8.61
N ILE A 521 -32.11 -0.52 -9.45
CA ILE A 521 -32.64 0.02 -10.73
C ILE A 521 -33.96 0.71 -10.44
N TYR A 522 -33.99 2.02 -10.55
CA TYR A 522 -35.19 2.83 -10.38
C TYR A 522 -35.39 3.72 -11.61
N ARG A 523 -36.59 3.75 -12.17
CA ARG A 523 -36.92 4.44 -13.44
C ARG A 523 -35.92 4.10 -14.57
N GLY A 524 -35.53 2.82 -14.65
CA GLY A 524 -34.60 2.34 -15.66
C GLY A 524 -33.12 2.75 -15.45
N LYS A 525 -32.80 3.52 -14.42
CA LYS A 525 -31.45 3.97 -14.11
C LYS A 525 -30.86 3.19 -12.93
N PRO A 526 -29.61 2.72 -13.03
CA PRO A 526 -28.92 2.09 -11.89
C PRO A 526 -28.49 3.16 -10.87
N ILE A 527 -28.78 2.89 -9.61
CA ILE A 527 -28.32 3.66 -8.45
C ILE A 527 -27.35 2.76 -7.70
N CYS A 528 -26.11 3.22 -7.55
CA CYS A 528 -25.05 2.51 -6.82
C CYS A 528 -25.05 2.85 -5.33
N ASP A 529 -24.18 2.18 -4.56
CA ASP A 529 -23.94 2.50 -3.16
C ASP A 529 -23.51 3.97 -3.00
N LEU A 530 -24.16 4.70 -2.11
CA LEU A 530 -23.87 6.10 -1.83
C LEU A 530 -22.43 6.35 -1.37
N ARG A 531 -21.81 5.36 -0.75
CA ARG A 531 -20.44 5.46 -0.22
C ARG A 531 -19.39 5.13 -1.28
N PHE A 532 -19.79 4.29 -2.26
CA PHE A 532 -18.93 3.78 -3.32
C PHE A 532 -19.62 3.95 -4.67
N PRO A 533 -19.52 5.14 -5.29
CA PRO A 533 -20.29 5.48 -6.49
C PRO A 533 -19.91 4.67 -7.74
N THR A 534 -18.86 3.87 -7.65
CA THR A 534 -18.45 2.91 -8.68
C THR A 534 -18.64 1.47 -8.19
N PHE A 535 -18.69 0.51 -9.11
CA PHE A 535 -18.94 -0.91 -8.87
C PHE A 535 -18.03 -1.50 -7.77
N HIS A 536 -18.43 -1.38 -6.52
CA HIS A 536 -17.70 -1.88 -5.38
C HIS A 536 -18.14 -3.30 -5.03
N ARG A 537 -17.17 -4.14 -4.68
CA ARG A 537 -17.42 -5.49 -4.19
C ARG A 537 -17.36 -5.50 -2.66
N HIS A 538 -18.42 -5.96 -2.03
CA HIS A 538 -18.50 -6.12 -0.58
C HIS A 538 -18.09 -7.55 -0.20
N LEU A 539 -17.16 -7.65 0.76
CA LEU A 539 -16.84 -8.93 1.41
C LEU A 539 -17.74 -9.07 2.63
N VAL A 540 -18.38 -10.22 2.76
CA VAL A 540 -19.34 -10.53 3.83
C VAL A 540 -18.90 -11.82 4.49
N GLY A 541 -18.97 -11.91 5.82
CA GLY A 541 -18.56 -13.09 6.56
C GLY A 541 -17.05 -13.33 6.60
N ASP A 542 -16.23 -12.39 6.10
CA ASP A 542 -14.78 -12.55 6.05
C ASP A 542 -14.20 -12.76 7.45
N ALA A 543 -13.68 -13.98 7.68
CA ALA A 543 -13.13 -14.41 8.96
C ALA A 543 -11.73 -13.83 9.27
N LYS A 544 -11.13 -13.09 8.34
CA LYS A 544 -9.83 -12.44 8.60
C LYS A 544 -9.99 -11.35 9.67
N PRO A 545 -9.16 -11.32 10.72
CA PRO A 545 -9.33 -10.43 11.88
C PRO A 545 -9.51 -8.95 11.53
N VAL A 546 -8.91 -8.49 10.43
CA VAL A 546 -8.97 -7.09 9.97
C VAL A 546 -10.21 -6.80 9.13
N ARG A 547 -10.87 -7.82 8.59
CA ARG A 547 -11.99 -7.69 7.63
C ARG A 547 -13.27 -8.38 8.07
N TYR A 548 -13.31 -8.96 9.27
CA TYR A 548 -14.48 -9.68 9.76
C TYR A 548 -15.72 -8.78 9.75
N GLN A 549 -16.66 -9.10 8.88
CA GLN A 549 -17.90 -8.37 8.70
C GLN A 549 -19.04 -9.37 8.47
N PRO A 550 -19.73 -9.81 9.55
CA PRO A 550 -20.85 -10.76 9.44
C PRO A 550 -22.03 -10.16 8.68
N GLU A 551 -22.09 -8.83 8.63
CA GLU A 551 -23.10 -8.08 7.87
C GLU A 551 -22.45 -6.96 7.08
N ARG A 552 -23.03 -6.64 5.93
CA ARG A 552 -22.67 -5.47 5.11
C ARG A 552 -23.92 -4.71 4.74
N ASP A 553 -23.89 -3.41 4.98
CA ASP A 553 -24.91 -2.48 4.54
C ASP A 553 -24.51 -1.81 3.22
N VAL A 554 -25.44 -1.70 2.31
CA VAL A 554 -25.33 -0.96 1.04
C VAL A 554 -26.46 0.06 1.01
N TYR A 555 -26.17 1.30 0.65
CA TYR A 555 -27.14 2.39 0.73
C TYR A 555 -27.41 3.02 -0.63
N PHE A 556 -28.67 3.28 -0.93
CA PHE A 556 -29.13 3.89 -2.19
C PHE A 556 -29.98 5.12 -1.90
N CYS A 557 -29.69 6.24 -2.56
CA CYS A 557 -30.53 7.44 -2.50
C CYS A 557 -31.33 7.57 -3.80
N LEU A 558 -32.65 7.55 -3.69
CA LEU A 558 -33.52 7.79 -4.83
C LEU A 558 -33.52 9.27 -5.21
N PRO A 559 -33.69 9.60 -6.50
CA PRO A 559 -33.70 10.97 -7.00
C PRO A 559 -34.84 11.84 -6.46
#